data_9c7322915f5ba6cc65e85a2ebee1995e
#
_entry.id   9c7322915f5ba6cc65e85a2ebee1995e
#
_cell.length_a   1.000
_cell.length_b   1.000
_cell.length_c   1.000
_cell.angle_alpha   90.00
_cell.angle_beta   90.00
_cell.angle_gamma   90.00
#
_symmetry.space_group_name_H-M   'P 1'
#
loop_
_entity.id
_entity.type
_entity.pdbx_description
1 polymer ?
#
loop_
_entity_poly.entity_id
_entity_poly.type
_entity_poly.pdbx_seq_one_letter_code
_entity_poly.pdbx_strand_id
1 'polypeptide(L)'
;MKKYAFLFMIMIIGLLSCGDDDKPVVPKLDKLSQVICSEGTDVIFFTYINYTSDDKIASIDFVKGNKIPFIYVDKMITMMNPEDGIERIEYNMQGSVIIDKSVKKDNPYNKEVYISDRYDYTYTGSSLIGASRIMKWPKEKGGYESQTFDKEETYSWENGNIILFTQDKKRIEYKYSTDLTPSNFPWRVIPSFRPVGFDIVSPVNLLYGNPSRNLPESATFYSLSEDDDTTASYKYHFTTTGDYITSMTIEEQIYSGEQAAEQHTYNYLFTYSK
;
A
#
# COMPACT_ATOMS: atom_id res chain seq x y z
N MET A 1 64.47 11.69 19.75
CA MET A 1 62.99 11.78 19.73
C MET A 1 62.47 12.97 18.91
N LYS A 2 63.04 13.28 17.71
CA LYS A 2 62.57 14.40 16.86
C LYS A 2 62.23 14.00 15.41
N LYS A 3 62.24 12.72 15.09
CA LYS A 3 61.96 12.20 13.73
C LYS A 3 60.56 11.69 13.47
N TYR A 4 59.73 11.54 14.50
CA TYR A 4 58.36 11.00 14.36
C TYR A 4 57.27 12.09 14.38
N ALA A 5 57.61 13.32 14.75
CA ALA A 5 56.65 14.44 14.77
C ALA A 5 56.32 14.95 13.35
N PHE A 6 57.20 14.72 12.37
CA PHE A 6 57.04 15.21 10.99
C PHE A 6 56.17 14.27 10.14
N LEU A 7 56.12 13.00 10.49
CA LEU A 7 55.28 12.02 9.75
C LEU A 7 53.80 12.11 10.11
N PHE A 8 53.50 12.58 11.36
CA PHE A 8 52.11 12.74 11.80
C PHE A 8 51.46 14.02 11.26
N MET A 9 52.25 15.04 10.87
CA MET A 9 51.73 16.28 10.36
C MET A 9 51.37 16.20 8.86
N ILE A 10 51.97 15.25 8.13
CA ILE A 10 51.64 15.02 6.69
C ILE A 10 50.34 14.19 6.55
N MET A 11 49.99 13.38 7.56
CA MET A 11 48.78 12.58 7.54
C MET A 11 47.50 13.37 7.85
N ILE A 12 47.60 14.54 8.45
CA ILE A 12 46.45 15.40 8.80
C ILE A 12 46.09 16.35 7.62
N ILE A 13 47.02 16.63 6.71
CA ILE A 13 46.76 17.51 5.55
C ILE A 13 46.10 16.75 4.40
N GLY A 14 46.20 15.40 4.38
CA GLY A 14 45.53 14.54 3.37
C GLY A 14 44.02 14.31 3.58
N LEU A 15 43.46 14.73 4.72
CA LEU A 15 42.05 14.50 5.07
C LEU A 15 41.15 15.73 4.92
N LEU A 16 41.67 16.86 4.43
CA LEU A 16 40.91 18.11 4.25
C LEU A 16 40.63 18.48 2.80
N SER A 17 40.85 17.56 1.85
CA SER A 17 40.49 17.75 0.44
C SER A 17 39.49 16.68 -0.02
N CYS A 18 38.40 16.50 0.72
CA CYS A 18 37.18 15.99 0.11
C CYS A 18 36.28 17.19 -0.13
N GLY A 19 36.28 17.65 -1.38
CA GLY A 19 35.31 18.60 -1.87
C GLY A 19 33.91 18.03 -1.72
N ASP A 20 32.98 18.89 -1.37
CA ASP A 20 31.57 18.63 -1.00
C ASP A 20 30.69 18.27 -2.22
N ASP A 21 31.27 17.78 -3.33
CA ASP A 21 30.59 17.68 -4.62
C ASP A 21 30.25 16.25 -5.10
N ASP A 22 30.61 15.21 -4.34
CA ASP A 22 30.24 13.84 -4.70
C ASP A 22 29.28 13.21 -3.68
N LYS A 23 28.14 13.84 -3.45
CA LYS A 23 27.00 13.06 -2.97
C LYS A 23 26.67 12.05 -4.06
N PRO A 24 26.71 10.74 -3.77
CA PRO A 24 26.32 9.75 -4.77
C PRO A 24 24.93 10.13 -5.27
N VAL A 25 24.84 10.41 -6.57
CA VAL A 25 23.55 10.64 -7.23
C VAL A 25 22.80 9.31 -7.10
N VAL A 26 21.94 9.21 -6.10
CA VAL A 26 21.04 8.07 -5.98
C VAL A 26 20.17 8.14 -7.25
N PRO A 27 20.24 7.13 -8.13
CA PRO A 27 19.43 7.14 -9.33
C PRO A 27 17.97 7.28 -8.91
N LYS A 28 17.27 8.31 -9.42
CA LYS A 28 15.84 8.44 -9.20
C LYS A 28 15.17 7.26 -9.87
N LEU A 29 14.56 6.38 -9.08
CA LEU A 29 13.79 5.26 -9.62
C LEU A 29 12.60 5.79 -10.41
N ASP A 30 12.36 5.21 -11.59
CA ASP A 30 11.18 5.52 -12.38
C ASP A 30 9.91 5.16 -11.59
N LYS A 31 8.84 5.89 -11.81
CA LYS A 31 7.57 5.71 -11.10
C LYS A 31 6.67 4.75 -11.83
N LEU A 32 5.92 3.95 -11.08
CA LEU A 32 4.87 3.12 -11.64
C LEU A 32 3.84 4.01 -12.34
N SER A 33 3.73 3.91 -13.67
CA SER A 33 2.86 4.77 -14.49
C SER A 33 1.66 4.03 -15.07
N GLN A 34 1.73 2.70 -15.15
CA GLN A 34 0.66 1.90 -15.74
C GLN A 34 0.60 0.52 -15.09
N VAL A 35 -0.62 0.02 -14.87
CA VAL A 35 -0.88 -1.35 -14.41
C VAL A 35 -1.97 -1.97 -15.27
N ILE A 36 -1.70 -3.18 -15.76
CA ILE A 36 -2.67 -4.03 -16.47
C ILE A 36 -2.82 -5.32 -15.67
N CYS A 37 -4.04 -5.73 -15.40
CA CYS A 37 -4.34 -7.03 -14.81
C CYS A 37 -5.26 -7.82 -15.75
N SER A 38 -4.94 -9.09 -16.00
CA SER A 38 -5.73 -10.00 -16.81
C SER A 38 -5.86 -11.37 -16.15
N GLU A 39 -6.96 -12.07 -16.48
CA GLU A 39 -7.17 -13.48 -16.20
C GLU A 39 -7.39 -14.19 -17.55
N GLY A 40 -6.50 -15.11 -17.91
CA GLY A 40 -6.47 -15.67 -19.26
C GLY A 40 -6.31 -14.58 -20.32
N THR A 41 -7.30 -14.43 -21.21
CA THR A 41 -7.36 -13.39 -22.25
C THR A 41 -8.13 -12.14 -21.83
N ASP A 42 -8.82 -12.18 -20.69
CA ASP A 42 -9.71 -11.11 -20.26
C ASP A 42 -8.97 -10.07 -19.43
N VAL A 43 -9.04 -8.81 -19.84
CA VAL A 43 -8.49 -7.69 -19.08
C VAL A 43 -9.47 -7.32 -17.97
N ILE A 44 -9.06 -7.57 -16.71
CA ILE A 44 -9.85 -7.25 -15.51
C ILE A 44 -9.84 -5.75 -15.28
N PHE A 45 -8.65 -5.14 -15.27
CA PHE A 45 -8.50 -3.70 -15.23
C PHE A 45 -7.24 -3.23 -15.95
N PHE A 46 -7.27 -1.96 -16.33
CA PHE A 46 -6.16 -1.25 -16.94
C PHE A 46 -6.18 0.18 -16.44
N THR A 47 -5.07 0.64 -15.86
CA THR A 47 -4.97 1.97 -15.25
C THR A 47 -3.73 2.71 -15.70
N TYR A 48 -3.85 4.05 -15.74
CA TYR A 48 -2.73 4.98 -15.79
C TYR A 48 -2.62 5.74 -14.48
N ILE A 49 -1.38 5.92 -14.02
CA ILE A 49 -1.06 6.69 -12.83
C ILE A 49 -0.34 7.95 -13.27
N ASN A 50 -0.95 9.09 -13.03
CA ASN A 50 -0.40 10.38 -13.38
C ASN A 50 0.20 11.05 -12.14
N TYR A 51 1.33 11.71 -12.31
CA TYR A 51 2.04 12.41 -11.26
C TYR A 51 2.11 13.91 -11.54
N THR A 52 2.17 14.71 -10.49
CA THR A 52 2.46 16.14 -10.55
C THR A 52 3.95 16.37 -10.80
N SER A 53 4.33 17.61 -11.09
CA SER A 53 5.74 18.00 -11.26
C SER A 53 6.61 17.82 -10.00
N ASP A 54 5.99 17.79 -8.83
CA ASP A 54 6.62 17.54 -7.52
C ASP A 54 6.47 16.08 -7.05
N ASP A 55 6.26 15.19 -8.01
CA ASP A 55 6.29 13.74 -7.83
C ASP A 55 5.16 13.15 -6.96
N LYS A 56 4.07 13.89 -6.74
CA LYS A 56 2.87 13.40 -6.07
C LYS A 56 1.90 12.77 -7.08
N ILE A 57 1.05 11.84 -6.61
CA ILE A 57 0.01 11.25 -7.46
C ILE A 57 -1.01 12.35 -7.82
N ALA A 58 -1.18 12.64 -9.11
CA ALA A 58 -2.18 13.60 -9.58
C ALA A 58 -3.54 12.92 -9.81
N SER A 59 -3.52 11.74 -10.43
CA SER A 59 -4.72 10.95 -10.67
C SER A 59 -4.39 9.48 -10.95
N ILE A 60 -5.41 8.63 -10.77
CA ILE A 60 -5.44 7.26 -11.26
C ILE A 60 -6.59 7.18 -12.26
N ASP A 61 -6.28 6.90 -13.51
CA ASP A 61 -7.23 6.91 -14.62
C ASP A 61 -7.47 5.46 -15.08
N PHE A 62 -8.69 4.96 -14.98
CA PHE A 62 -9.09 3.64 -15.46
C PHE A 62 -9.58 3.73 -16.91
N VAL A 63 -9.19 2.80 -17.77
CA VAL A 63 -9.51 2.82 -19.21
C VAL A 63 -11.02 2.82 -19.49
N LYS A 64 -11.85 2.30 -18.59
CA LYS A 64 -13.32 2.36 -18.73
C LYS A 64 -13.96 3.70 -18.32
N GLY A 65 -13.15 4.75 -18.16
CA GLY A 65 -13.63 6.13 -18.00
C GLY A 65 -13.63 6.69 -16.61
N ASN A 66 -13.34 5.90 -15.58
CA ASN A 66 -13.28 6.39 -14.22
C ASN A 66 -11.91 7.03 -13.94
N LYS A 67 -11.92 8.25 -13.43
CA LYS A 67 -10.73 8.99 -13.04
C LYS A 67 -10.83 9.36 -11.57
N ILE A 68 -9.83 8.94 -10.79
CA ILE A 68 -9.71 9.29 -9.37
C ILE A 68 -8.69 10.41 -9.22
N PRO A 69 -9.09 11.67 -9.06
CA PRO A 69 -8.18 12.78 -8.84
C PRO A 69 -7.73 12.83 -7.37
N PHE A 70 -6.51 13.34 -7.16
CA PHE A 70 -5.92 13.60 -5.85
C PHE A 70 -5.68 15.10 -5.69
N ILE A 71 -6.21 15.68 -4.62
CA ILE A 71 -6.08 17.10 -4.29
C ILE A 71 -5.29 17.21 -2.99
N TYR A 72 -4.19 17.99 -3.03
CA TYR A 72 -3.31 18.22 -1.89
C TYR A 72 -3.55 19.60 -1.31
N VAL A 73 -3.88 19.65 -0.01
CA VAL A 73 -4.02 20.91 0.75
C VAL A 73 -3.28 20.73 2.07
N ASP A 74 -2.22 21.48 2.28
CA ASP A 74 -1.36 21.38 3.47
C ASP A 74 -0.90 19.92 3.73
N LYS A 75 -1.40 19.33 4.82
CA LYS A 75 -1.09 17.95 5.23
C LYS A 75 -2.22 16.98 4.90
N MET A 76 -3.14 17.36 4.05
CA MET A 76 -4.29 16.55 3.69
C MET A 76 -4.27 16.20 2.21
N ILE A 77 -4.60 14.96 1.90
CA ILE A 77 -4.86 14.47 0.55
C ILE A 77 -6.33 14.14 0.46
N THR A 78 -7.01 14.69 -0.52
CA THR A 78 -8.40 14.34 -0.84
C THR A 78 -8.43 13.53 -2.12
N MET A 79 -9.07 12.36 -2.06
CA MET A 79 -9.38 11.51 -3.20
C MET A 79 -10.90 11.48 -3.38
N MET A 80 -11.37 11.68 -4.61
CA MET A 80 -12.79 11.62 -4.92
C MET A 80 -13.09 10.34 -5.69
N ASN A 81 -14.10 9.57 -5.23
CA ASN A 81 -14.58 8.43 -5.99
C ASN A 81 -15.51 8.92 -7.12
N PRO A 82 -15.20 8.66 -8.40
CA PRO A 82 -16.00 9.15 -9.51
C PRO A 82 -17.30 8.38 -9.72
N GLU A 83 -17.42 7.15 -9.23
CA GLU A 83 -18.60 6.31 -9.50
C GLU A 83 -19.87 6.82 -8.82
N ASP A 84 -19.73 7.41 -7.61
CA ASP A 84 -20.88 7.87 -6.85
C ASP A 84 -20.96 9.39 -6.70
N GLY A 85 -19.92 10.15 -7.08
CA GLY A 85 -19.84 11.63 -6.90
C GLY A 85 -19.95 12.13 -5.45
N ILE A 86 -20.20 11.20 -4.55
CA ILE A 86 -20.64 11.39 -3.17
C ILE A 86 -19.56 10.95 -2.18
N GLU A 87 -18.74 9.96 -2.56
CA GLU A 87 -17.65 9.49 -1.69
C GLU A 87 -16.41 10.35 -1.88
N ARG A 88 -16.01 10.96 -0.78
CA ARG A 88 -14.74 11.67 -0.65
C ARG A 88 -13.92 10.99 0.43
N ILE A 89 -12.70 10.61 0.08
CA ILE A 89 -11.75 10.05 1.04
C ILE A 89 -10.71 11.12 1.32
N GLU A 90 -10.55 11.46 2.59
CA GLU A 90 -9.54 12.39 3.07
C GLU A 90 -8.51 11.62 3.89
N TYR A 91 -7.24 11.84 3.57
CA TYR A 91 -6.09 11.30 4.29
C TYR A 91 -5.35 12.45 4.96
N ASN A 92 -5.19 12.40 6.27
CA ASN A 92 -4.31 13.32 6.98
C ASN A 92 -2.91 12.73 7.08
N MET A 93 -1.92 13.57 6.82
CA MET A 93 -0.52 13.20 6.74
C MET A 93 0.28 13.76 7.90
N GLN A 94 1.22 12.96 8.41
CA GLN A 94 2.31 13.44 9.26
C GLN A 94 3.64 13.10 8.58
N GLY A 95 4.33 14.13 8.07
CA GLY A 95 5.47 13.90 7.19
C GLY A 95 5.04 13.21 5.90
N SER A 96 5.59 12.03 5.61
CA SER A 96 5.29 11.24 4.41
C SER A 96 4.28 10.11 4.64
N VAL A 97 3.73 9.96 5.85
CA VAL A 97 2.83 8.86 6.18
C VAL A 97 1.42 9.33 6.50
N ILE A 98 0.43 8.54 6.10
CA ILE A 98 -0.98 8.72 6.47
C ILE A 98 -1.16 8.36 7.93
N ILE A 99 -1.72 9.27 8.74
CA ILE A 99 -2.03 9.01 10.16
C ILE A 99 -3.51 8.73 10.39
N ASP A 100 -4.39 9.26 9.56
CA ASP A 100 -5.80 8.91 9.56
C ASP A 100 -6.41 8.98 8.16
N LYS A 101 -7.54 8.28 7.99
CA LYS A 101 -8.36 8.26 6.78
C LYS A 101 -9.81 8.46 7.18
N SER A 102 -10.49 9.39 6.52
CA SER A 102 -11.93 9.63 6.69
C SER A 102 -12.67 9.44 5.37
N VAL A 103 -13.75 8.67 5.38
CA VAL A 103 -14.67 8.53 4.25
C VAL A 103 -15.88 9.42 4.50
N LYS A 104 -16.16 10.33 3.58
CA LYS A 104 -17.28 11.27 3.65
C LYS A 104 -18.35 10.89 2.65
N LYS A 105 -19.59 10.85 3.11
CA LYS A 105 -20.79 10.53 2.32
C LYS A 105 -21.88 11.57 2.53
N ASP A 106 -22.78 11.68 1.57
CA ASP A 106 -24.00 12.44 1.73
C ASP A 106 -24.99 11.65 2.59
N ASN A 107 -25.60 12.36 3.56
CA ASN A 107 -26.69 11.79 4.32
C ASN A 107 -27.92 11.61 3.41
N PRO A 108 -28.45 10.40 3.24
CA PRO A 108 -29.57 10.14 2.32
C PRO A 108 -30.86 10.87 2.71
N TYR A 109 -30.99 11.29 3.97
CA TYR A 109 -32.22 11.94 4.48
C TYR A 109 -32.21 13.46 4.36
N ASN A 110 -31.05 14.13 4.53
CA ASN A 110 -30.97 15.60 4.54
C ASN A 110 -29.89 16.17 3.61
N LYS A 111 -29.15 15.33 2.91
CA LYS A 111 -28.05 15.69 1.98
C LYS A 111 -26.86 16.42 2.63
N GLU A 112 -26.77 16.46 3.95
CA GLU A 112 -25.59 16.96 4.63
C GLU A 112 -24.44 15.95 4.53
N VAL A 113 -23.22 16.45 4.31
CA VAL A 113 -22.02 15.60 4.28
C VAL A 113 -21.67 15.15 5.70
N TYR A 114 -21.43 13.86 5.89
CA TYR A 114 -20.97 13.30 7.16
C TYR A 114 -19.79 12.35 6.97
N ILE A 115 -19.03 12.10 8.04
CA ILE A 115 -17.99 11.08 8.04
C ILE A 115 -18.66 9.73 8.33
N SER A 116 -18.71 8.86 7.33
CA SER A 116 -19.25 7.49 7.47
C SER A 116 -18.27 6.54 8.14
N ASP A 117 -16.98 6.70 7.84
CA ASP A 117 -15.90 5.88 8.36
C ASP A 117 -14.70 6.75 8.67
N ARG A 118 -14.06 6.47 9.80
CA ARG A 118 -12.78 7.06 10.17
C ARG A 118 -11.84 5.94 10.65
N TYR A 119 -10.65 5.91 10.09
CA TYR A 119 -9.56 5.04 10.51
C TYR A 119 -8.45 5.90 11.11
N ASP A 120 -7.97 5.53 12.29
CA ASP A 120 -6.80 6.14 12.93
C ASP A 120 -5.68 5.08 12.96
N TYR A 121 -4.55 5.37 12.30
CA TYR A 121 -3.44 4.44 12.07
C TYR A 121 -2.38 4.57 13.16
N THR A 122 -1.85 3.44 13.61
CA THR A 122 -0.82 3.36 14.64
C THR A 122 0.47 2.81 14.06
N TYR A 123 1.60 3.44 14.38
CA TYR A 123 2.92 3.11 13.88
C TYR A 123 3.92 2.82 14.98
N THR A 124 4.90 1.96 14.69
CA THR A 124 6.15 1.85 15.43
C THR A 124 7.29 2.21 14.47
N GLY A 125 7.92 3.38 14.71
CA GLY A 125 8.80 3.98 13.70
C GLY A 125 8.02 4.28 12.41
N SER A 126 8.46 3.72 11.28
CA SER A 126 7.76 3.84 10.00
C SER A 126 6.92 2.60 9.64
N SER A 127 6.79 1.64 10.53
CA SER A 127 6.02 0.40 10.30
C SER A 127 4.61 0.55 10.85
N LEU A 128 3.61 0.35 10.01
CA LEU A 128 2.21 0.33 10.42
C LEU A 128 1.96 -0.93 11.27
N ILE A 129 1.42 -0.76 12.49
CA ILE A 129 1.15 -1.87 13.40
C ILE A 129 -0.35 -2.10 13.63
N GLY A 130 -1.20 -1.14 13.27
CA GLY A 130 -2.63 -1.32 13.41
C GLY A 130 -3.45 -0.11 13.02
N ALA A 131 -4.76 -0.29 13.04
CA ALA A 131 -5.73 0.78 12.90
C ALA A 131 -6.93 0.54 13.82
N SER A 132 -7.50 1.62 14.34
CA SER A 132 -8.85 1.65 14.90
C SER A 132 -9.82 2.21 13.87
N ARG A 133 -11.10 1.89 13.99
CA ARG A 133 -12.14 2.35 13.09
C ARG A 133 -13.36 2.85 13.86
N ILE A 134 -13.95 3.94 13.41
CA ILE A 134 -15.25 4.43 13.83
C ILE A 134 -16.15 4.46 12.59
N MET A 135 -17.23 3.69 12.65
CA MET A 135 -18.30 3.73 11.64
C MET A 135 -19.45 4.59 12.14
N LYS A 136 -20.08 5.36 11.25
CA LYS A 136 -21.31 6.12 11.52
C LYS A 136 -22.30 5.92 10.41
N TRP A 137 -23.59 5.86 10.78
CA TRP A 137 -24.69 5.85 9.82
C TRP A 137 -25.83 6.74 10.31
N PRO A 138 -26.50 7.45 9.38
CA PRO A 138 -27.60 8.34 9.71
C PRO A 138 -28.87 7.57 10.04
N LYS A 139 -29.68 8.14 10.94
CA LYS A 139 -31.03 7.65 11.27
C LYS A 139 -32.09 8.43 10.49
N GLU A 140 -33.16 7.74 10.10
CA GLU A 140 -34.32 8.36 9.41
C GLU A 140 -34.94 9.52 10.20
N LYS A 141 -35.02 9.41 11.51
CA LYS A 141 -35.59 10.43 12.41
C LYS A 141 -34.58 11.48 12.86
N GLY A 142 -33.42 11.55 12.20
CA GLY A 142 -32.30 12.44 12.52
C GLY A 142 -31.29 11.87 13.52
N GLY A 143 -30.09 12.46 13.55
CA GLY A 143 -28.95 11.98 14.32
C GLY A 143 -28.21 10.82 13.64
N TYR A 144 -27.24 10.24 14.36
CA TYR A 144 -26.37 9.19 13.89
C TYR A 144 -26.25 8.06 14.91
N GLU A 145 -26.07 6.84 14.43
CA GLU A 145 -25.50 5.74 15.20
C GLU A 145 -24.02 5.62 14.88
N SER A 146 -23.26 5.08 15.83
CA SER A 146 -21.83 4.83 15.62
C SER A 146 -21.40 3.53 16.29
N GLN A 147 -20.40 2.89 15.69
CA GLN A 147 -19.71 1.72 16.26
C GLN A 147 -18.21 1.99 16.20
N THR A 148 -17.51 1.67 17.28
CA THR A 148 -16.06 1.81 17.38
C THR A 148 -15.43 0.42 17.45
N PHE A 149 -14.35 0.26 16.71
CA PHE A 149 -13.50 -0.92 16.64
C PHE A 149 -12.08 -0.51 17.02
N ASP A 150 -11.66 -0.77 18.25
CA ASP A 150 -10.36 -0.31 18.77
C ASP A 150 -9.16 -0.97 18.09
N LYS A 151 -9.36 -2.17 17.55
CA LYS A 151 -8.36 -2.93 16.81
C LYS A 151 -8.98 -3.50 15.54
N GLU A 152 -9.41 -2.60 14.64
CA GLU A 152 -9.98 -3.02 13.35
C GLU A 152 -8.95 -3.79 12.52
N GLU A 153 -7.70 -3.30 12.53
CA GLU A 153 -6.58 -3.91 11.82
C GLU A 153 -5.38 -4.07 12.74
N THR A 154 -4.69 -5.20 12.64
CA THR A 154 -3.38 -5.38 13.28
C THR A 154 -2.37 -5.97 12.30
N TYR A 155 -1.12 -5.55 12.41
CA TYR A 155 -0.01 -5.99 11.58
C TYR A 155 1.14 -6.46 12.45
N SER A 156 1.57 -7.71 12.27
CA SER A 156 2.77 -8.25 12.93
C SER A 156 3.93 -8.27 11.96
N TRP A 157 5.08 -7.79 12.43
CA TRP A 157 6.29 -7.64 11.63
C TRP A 157 7.40 -8.56 12.14
N GLU A 158 8.10 -9.19 11.19
CA GLU A 158 9.32 -9.95 11.46
C GLU A 158 10.33 -9.69 10.34
N ASN A 159 11.58 -9.41 10.70
CA ASN A 159 12.68 -9.16 9.77
C ASN A 159 12.38 -8.08 8.70
N GLY A 160 11.54 -7.08 9.03
CA GLY A 160 11.12 -6.02 8.11
C GLY A 160 10.00 -6.41 7.16
N ASN A 161 9.32 -7.54 7.40
CA ASN A 161 8.18 -8.02 6.61
C ASN A 161 6.92 -8.14 7.47
N ILE A 162 5.76 -7.85 6.90
CA ILE A 162 4.46 -8.11 7.54
C ILE A 162 4.18 -9.61 7.41
N ILE A 163 4.29 -10.36 8.50
CA ILE A 163 4.07 -11.81 8.49
C ILE A 163 2.62 -12.18 8.78
N LEU A 164 1.88 -11.30 9.47
CA LEU A 164 0.51 -11.53 9.87
C LEU A 164 -0.27 -10.24 9.77
N PHE A 165 -1.45 -10.32 9.18
CA PHE A 165 -2.48 -9.30 9.20
C PHE A 165 -3.76 -9.89 9.80
N THR A 166 -4.45 -9.13 10.67
CA THR A 166 -5.77 -9.49 11.16
C THR A 166 -6.73 -8.33 11.02
N GLN A 167 -7.97 -8.60 10.65
CA GLN A 167 -9.06 -7.66 10.60
C GLN A 167 -10.36 -8.36 10.93
N ASP A 168 -11.05 -7.96 12.01
CA ASP A 168 -12.29 -8.60 12.49
C ASP A 168 -12.13 -10.13 12.58
N LYS A 169 -12.88 -10.88 11.78
CA LYS A 169 -12.86 -12.35 11.71
C LYS A 169 -11.96 -12.90 10.60
N LYS A 170 -10.94 -12.16 10.18
CA LYS A 170 -10.04 -12.52 9.09
C LYS A 170 -8.60 -12.50 9.55
N ARG A 171 -7.84 -13.47 9.08
CA ARG A 171 -6.40 -13.56 9.29
C ARG A 171 -5.71 -13.86 7.95
N ILE A 172 -4.60 -13.20 7.70
CA ILE A 172 -3.76 -13.46 6.54
C ILE A 172 -2.33 -13.67 7.02
N GLU A 173 -1.76 -14.80 6.68
CA GLU A 173 -0.37 -15.14 6.94
C GLU A 173 0.44 -15.05 5.65
N TYR A 174 1.62 -14.43 5.71
CA TYR A 174 2.51 -14.23 4.57
C TYR A 174 3.81 -14.98 4.75
N LYS A 175 4.31 -15.54 3.64
CA LYS A 175 5.68 -16.03 3.50
C LYS A 175 6.39 -15.19 2.43
N TYR A 176 7.67 -14.98 2.63
CA TYR A 176 8.49 -14.12 1.79
C TYR A 176 9.65 -14.88 1.17
N SER A 177 9.97 -14.50 -0.07
CA SER A 177 11.19 -14.90 -0.75
C SER A 177 12.42 -14.18 -0.18
N THR A 178 13.60 -14.50 -0.67
CA THR A 178 14.82 -13.73 -0.37
C THR A 178 14.92 -12.45 -1.19
N ASP A 179 14.09 -12.28 -2.23
CA ASP A 179 14.11 -11.15 -3.13
C ASP A 179 13.63 -9.87 -2.43
N LEU A 180 14.33 -8.77 -2.65
CA LEU A 180 14.00 -7.49 -2.06
C LEU A 180 12.87 -6.81 -2.85
N THR A 181 11.96 -6.16 -2.13
CA THR A 181 10.97 -5.29 -2.74
C THR A 181 11.62 -3.99 -3.19
N PRO A 182 11.53 -3.60 -4.46
CA PRO A 182 11.97 -2.28 -4.91
C PRO A 182 11.24 -1.16 -4.16
N SER A 183 11.97 -0.12 -3.78
CA SER A 183 11.44 0.99 -2.96
C SER A 183 10.31 1.80 -3.64
N ASN A 184 10.20 1.73 -4.95
CA ASN A 184 9.17 2.37 -5.77
C ASN A 184 7.98 1.44 -6.09
N PHE A 185 8.01 0.17 -5.66
CA PHE A 185 6.93 -0.77 -5.89
C PHE A 185 5.94 -0.73 -4.72
N PRO A 186 4.66 -0.41 -4.95
CA PRO A 186 3.70 -0.13 -3.89
C PRO A 186 3.09 -1.39 -3.28
N TRP A 187 3.89 -2.44 -3.09
CA TRP A 187 3.41 -3.65 -2.46
C TRP A 187 3.10 -3.42 -0.98
N ARG A 188 1.87 -3.72 -0.64
CA ARG A 188 1.41 -3.71 0.75
C ARG A 188 0.42 -4.82 1.00
N VAL A 189 0.39 -5.31 2.22
CA VAL A 189 -0.70 -6.14 2.71
C VAL A 189 -1.99 -5.33 2.68
N ILE A 190 -2.91 -5.71 1.82
CA ILE A 190 -4.23 -5.11 1.76
C ILE A 190 -5.24 -6.16 2.24
N PRO A 191 -6.05 -5.82 3.23
CA PRO A 191 -7.08 -6.71 3.74
C PRO A 191 -8.24 -6.78 2.75
N SER A 192 -8.08 -7.53 1.68
CA SER A 192 -9.20 -7.88 0.82
C SER A 192 -9.33 -9.39 0.75
N PHE A 193 -10.57 -9.88 0.63
CA PHE A 193 -10.84 -11.31 0.44
C PHE A 193 -10.23 -11.86 -0.83
N ARG A 194 -9.89 -10.99 -1.78
CA ARG A 194 -9.17 -11.32 -2.99
C ARG A 194 -8.04 -10.32 -3.14
N PRO A 195 -6.78 -10.72 -3.01
CA PRO A 195 -5.63 -9.86 -3.31
C PRO A 195 -5.50 -9.66 -4.83
N VAL A 196 -6.63 -9.52 -5.50
CA VAL A 196 -6.74 -9.28 -6.93
C VAL A 196 -7.51 -7.99 -7.12
N GLY A 197 -6.81 -7.00 -7.61
CA GLY A 197 -7.37 -5.68 -7.84
C GLY A 197 -6.26 -4.63 -7.87
N PHE A 198 -6.64 -3.43 -8.27
CA PHE A 198 -5.68 -2.34 -8.32
C PHE A 198 -5.13 -1.98 -6.92
N ASP A 199 -5.93 -2.14 -5.88
CA ASP A 199 -5.58 -1.74 -4.50
C ASP A 199 -4.27 -2.35 -4.01
N ILE A 200 -3.94 -3.58 -4.41
CA ILE A 200 -2.69 -4.23 -3.99
C ILE A 200 -1.43 -3.59 -4.57
N VAL A 201 -1.57 -2.88 -5.68
CA VAL A 201 -0.47 -2.20 -6.38
C VAL A 201 -0.70 -0.69 -6.50
N SER A 202 -1.62 -0.14 -5.72
CA SER A 202 -1.89 1.29 -5.71
C SER A 202 -0.71 2.08 -5.13
N PRO A 203 -0.22 3.14 -5.81
CA PRO A 203 0.85 3.97 -5.27
C PRO A 203 0.49 4.65 -3.94
N VAL A 204 -0.79 4.76 -3.59
CA VAL A 204 -1.25 5.22 -2.25
C VAL A 204 -0.68 4.33 -1.14
N ASN A 205 -0.39 3.06 -1.43
CA ASN A 205 0.19 2.15 -0.45
C ASN A 205 1.54 2.61 0.09
N LEU A 206 2.32 3.34 -0.70
CA LEU A 206 3.60 3.92 -0.26
C LEU A 206 3.43 5.02 0.80
N LEU A 207 2.23 5.57 0.95
CA LEU A 207 1.91 6.62 1.93
C LEU A 207 1.58 6.06 3.31
N TYR A 208 1.43 4.74 3.46
CA TYR A 208 1.16 4.09 4.75
C TYR A 208 2.43 3.64 5.49
N GLY A 209 3.58 4.21 5.19
CA GLY A 209 4.86 3.87 5.79
C GLY A 209 5.62 2.80 4.99
N ASN A 210 6.54 2.10 5.65
CA ASN A 210 7.39 1.14 4.98
C ASN A 210 6.59 -0.04 4.40
N PRO A 211 6.84 -0.44 3.14
CA PRO A 211 6.38 -1.72 2.62
C PRO A 211 7.16 -2.87 3.27
N SER A 212 6.72 -4.10 3.05
CA SER A 212 7.53 -5.28 3.38
C SER A 212 8.88 -5.24 2.65
N ARG A 213 9.93 -5.65 3.34
CA ARG A 213 11.31 -5.61 2.83
C ARG A 213 11.52 -6.56 1.65
N ASN A 214 10.89 -7.74 1.69
CA ASN A 214 11.02 -8.78 0.69
C ASN A 214 9.72 -8.91 -0.11
N LEU A 215 9.81 -9.49 -1.31
CA LEU A 215 8.65 -9.85 -2.11
C LEU A 215 7.93 -11.05 -1.48
N PRO A 216 6.60 -11.04 -1.41
CA PRO A 216 5.85 -12.18 -0.90
C PRO A 216 5.97 -13.38 -1.85
N GLU A 217 6.10 -14.56 -1.29
CA GLU A 217 6.07 -15.83 -2.01
C GLU A 217 4.67 -16.42 -1.98
N SER A 218 4.01 -16.34 -0.81
CA SER A 218 2.65 -16.82 -0.65
C SER A 218 1.89 -16.09 0.45
N ALA A 219 0.56 -16.18 0.39
CA ALA A 219 -0.34 -15.78 1.47
C ALA A 219 -1.41 -16.84 1.68
N THR A 220 -1.83 -17.02 2.94
CA THR A 220 -2.94 -17.90 3.31
C THR A 220 -3.97 -17.08 4.07
N PHE A 221 -5.21 -17.15 3.63
CA PHE A 221 -6.35 -16.46 4.21
C PHE A 221 -7.17 -17.43 5.04
N TYR A 222 -7.49 -17.01 6.24
CA TYR A 222 -8.30 -17.76 7.18
C TYR A 222 -9.55 -16.96 7.54
N SER A 223 -10.68 -17.64 7.67
CA SER A 223 -11.84 -17.12 8.41
C SER A 223 -11.63 -17.47 9.88
N LEU A 224 -11.63 -16.51 10.78
CA LEU A 224 -11.61 -16.72 12.22
C LEU A 224 -13.03 -17.10 12.71
N SER A 225 -13.69 -18.04 12.04
CA SER A 225 -14.85 -18.77 12.57
C SER A 225 -14.37 -19.80 13.61
N GLU A 226 -15.28 -20.53 14.25
CA GLU A 226 -14.94 -21.48 15.32
C GLU A 226 -13.88 -22.52 14.90
N ASP A 227 -13.68 -22.76 13.59
CA ASP A 227 -12.80 -23.79 13.04
C ASP A 227 -11.52 -23.26 12.37
N ASP A 228 -11.27 -21.93 12.34
CA ASP A 228 -10.10 -21.31 11.69
C ASP A 228 -9.85 -21.81 10.23
N ASP A 229 -10.93 -21.96 9.46
CA ASP A 229 -10.85 -22.56 8.13
C ASP A 229 -10.06 -21.70 7.15
N THR A 230 -9.16 -22.35 6.37
CA THR A 230 -8.53 -21.74 5.22
C THR A 230 -9.59 -21.43 4.16
N THR A 231 -9.71 -20.16 3.77
CA THR A 231 -10.66 -19.72 2.75
C THR A 231 -10.03 -19.54 1.38
N ALA A 232 -8.75 -19.16 1.34
CA ALA A 232 -8.00 -19.04 0.10
C ALA A 232 -6.49 -19.12 0.36
N SER A 233 -5.74 -19.54 -0.64
CA SER A 233 -4.28 -19.44 -0.68
C SER A 233 -3.83 -18.79 -1.99
N TYR A 234 -2.73 -18.08 -1.91
CA TYR A 234 -2.15 -17.33 -3.02
C TYR A 234 -0.67 -17.65 -3.15
N LYS A 235 -0.19 -17.80 -4.39
CA LYS A 235 1.22 -17.81 -4.71
C LYS A 235 1.53 -16.64 -5.63
N TYR A 236 2.68 -16.02 -5.38
CA TYR A 236 3.13 -14.84 -6.12
C TYR A 236 4.41 -15.14 -6.86
N HIS A 237 4.43 -14.82 -8.14
CA HIS A 237 5.61 -14.94 -9.00
C HIS A 237 5.92 -13.58 -9.59
N PHE A 238 7.13 -13.09 -9.38
CA PHE A 238 7.57 -11.78 -9.85
C PHE A 238 8.63 -11.92 -10.94
N THR A 239 8.55 -11.09 -11.96
CA THR A 239 9.62 -10.91 -12.94
C THR A 239 10.19 -9.51 -12.78
N THR A 240 11.52 -9.43 -12.69
CA THR A 240 12.24 -8.16 -12.53
C THR A 240 13.11 -7.86 -13.75
N THR A 241 13.30 -6.58 -14.06
CA THR A 241 14.28 -6.09 -15.01
C THR A 241 15.06 -4.96 -14.35
N GLY A 242 16.31 -5.22 -14.00
CA GLY A 242 17.07 -4.35 -13.12
C GLY A 242 16.39 -4.21 -11.76
N ASP A 243 16.17 -2.98 -11.31
CA ASP A 243 15.53 -2.65 -10.02
C ASP A 243 14.00 -2.56 -10.10
N TYR A 244 13.38 -2.98 -11.21
CA TYR A 244 11.95 -2.83 -11.44
C TYR A 244 11.26 -4.19 -11.53
N ILE A 245 10.10 -4.32 -10.89
CA ILE A 245 9.18 -5.43 -11.13
C ILE A 245 8.41 -5.11 -12.41
N THR A 246 8.58 -5.93 -13.45
CA THR A 246 7.91 -5.73 -14.75
C THR A 246 6.65 -6.56 -14.90
N SER A 247 6.53 -7.67 -14.17
CA SER A 247 5.31 -8.45 -14.09
C SER A 247 5.16 -9.18 -12.76
N MET A 248 3.91 -9.55 -12.46
CA MET A 248 3.55 -10.39 -11.32
C MET A 248 2.45 -11.36 -11.77
N THR A 249 2.58 -12.61 -11.41
CA THR A 249 1.49 -13.59 -11.54
C THR A 249 1.01 -13.98 -10.14
N ILE A 250 -0.30 -14.00 -9.94
CA ILE A 250 -0.95 -14.48 -8.72
C ILE A 250 -1.74 -15.73 -9.06
N GLU A 251 -1.38 -16.85 -8.44
CA GLU A 251 -2.18 -18.07 -8.47
C GLU A 251 -3.05 -18.10 -7.21
N GLU A 252 -4.37 -18.05 -7.38
CA GLU A 252 -5.38 -18.12 -6.33
C GLU A 252 -5.98 -19.52 -6.29
N GLN A 253 -6.06 -20.09 -5.08
CA GLN A 253 -6.82 -21.30 -4.80
C GLN A 253 -7.86 -20.97 -3.73
N ILE A 254 -9.15 -21.11 -4.06
CA ILE A 254 -10.27 -20.92 -3.14
C ILE A 254 -10.68 -22.29 -2.58
N TYR A 255 -11.03 -22.32 -1.30
CA TYR A 255 -11.45 -23.53 -0.60
C TYR A 255 -12.91 -23.46 -0.16
N SER A 256 -13.57 -24.61 -0.17
CA SER A 256 -14.87 -24.84 0.47
C SER A 256 -14.69 -25.97 1.47
N GLY A 257 -14.54 -25.60 2.75
CA GLY A 257 -13.99 -26.49 3.76
C GLY A 257 -12.56 -26.91 3.42
N GLU A 258 -12.23 -28.18 3.51
CA GLU A 258 -10.89 -28.71 3.19
C GLU A 258 -10.67 -28.95 1.69
N GLN A 259 -11.67 -28.77 0.84
CA GLN A 259 -11.58 -29.06 -0.60
C GLN A 259 -11.30 -27.80 -1.41
N ALA A 260 -10.37 -27.92 -2.36
CA ALA A 260 -10.15 -26.90 -3.40
C ALA A 260 -11.39 -26.79 -4.29
N ALA A 261 -12.01 -25.59 -4.31
CA ALA A 261 -13.25 -25.35 -5.04
C ALA A 261 -13.01 -24.65 -6.37
N GLU A 262 -12.17 -23.60 -6.37
CA GLU A 262 -11.90 -22.79 -7.56
C GLU A 262 -10.41 -22.46 -7.63
N GLN A 263 -9.89 -22.28 -8.85
CA GLN A 263 -8.52 -21.85 -9.10
C GLN A 263 -8.52 -20.74 -10.16
N HIS A 264 -7.79 -19.67 -9.89
CA HIS A 264 -7.63 -18.53 -10.78
C HIS A 264 -6.16 -18.17 -10.95
N THR A 265 -5.83 -17.57 -12.09
CA THR A 265 -4.48 -17.06 -12.36
C THR A 265 -4.57 -15.65 -12.93
N TYR A 266 -4.02 -14.69 -12.20
CA TYR A 266 -4.02 -13.29 -12.57
C TYR A 266 -2.63 -12.84 -12.98
N ASN A 267 -2.54 -12.16 -14.11
CA ASN A 267 -1.29 -11.66 -14.66
C ASN A 267 -1.30 -10.13 -14.62
N TYR A 268 -0.29 -9.57 -14.00
CA TYR A 268 -0.05 -8.13 -13.91
C TYR A 268 1.15 -7.74 -14.76
N LEU A 269 1.01 -6.65 -15.50
CA LEU A 269 2.10 -5.98 -16.22
C LEU A 269 2.26 -4.56 -15.69
N PHE A 270 3.50 -4.16 -15.46
CA PHE A 270 3.86 -2.88 -14.89
C PHE A 270 4.72 -2.07 -15.85
N THR A 271 4.37 -0.81 -16.04
CA THR A 271 5.15 0.14 -16.82
C THR A 271 5.57 1.31 -15.94
N TYR A 272 6.78 1.79 -16.14
CA TYR A 272 7.36 2.88 -15.37
C TYR A 272 7.67 4.08 -16.28
N SER A 273 7.58 5.28 -15.70
CA SER A 273 7.94 6.53 -16.32
C SER A 273 8.96 7.29 -15.47
N LYS A 274 9.81 8.05 -16.15
CA LYS A 274 10.80 8.93 -15.52
C LYS A 274 10.15 10.13 -14.83
#